data_86a9005a76a6bee4b559dab5aa19ee0f
#
_entry.id   86a9005a76a6bee4b559dab5aa19ee0f
#
_cell.length_a   1.000
_cell.length_b   1.000
_cell.length_c   1.000
_cell.angle_alpha   90.00
_cell.angle_beta   90.00
_cell.angle_gamma   90.00
#
_symmetry.space_group_name_H-M   'P 1'
#
loop_
_entity.id
_entity.type
_entity.pdbx_description
1 polymer ?
#
loop_
_entity_poly.entity_id
_entity_poly.type
_entity_poly.pdbx_seq_one_letter_code
_entity_poly.pdbx_strand_id
1 'polypeptide(L)'
;VNPMRRIDYTDIFELFIPGDLANTRYKFEALYRDGNVDIFADPYAVAYEVAPGNASILTELEYSWNDSAYMKNRNKAAGVNIYEVHMPTWGNVPDDGKLTYAEFGREIATYVKNMGYNYIQFMPLMEYGDDSGWGYDTVGMFAPTSRYGTPVDFMAMVDHLHSKGIGVIMDMVTVKDIDCLSYWIDTYHLDGIRIEDEELVREFRNITGDRYADVLVGLGWNNEAV
;
A
#
# COMPACT_ATOMS: atom_id res chain seq x y z
N VAL A 1 27.64 -12.45 -1.30
CA VAL A 1 26.77 -12.53 -2.50
C VAL A 1 26.43 -13.98 -2.75
N ASN A 2 25.14 -14.26 -2.91
CA ASN A 2 24.62 -15.59 -3.21
C ASN A 2 24.17 -15.59 -4.68
N PRO A 3 24.89 -16.28 -5.60
CA PRO A 3 24.56 -16.25 -7.00
C PRO A 3 23.24 -16.98 -7.26
N MET A 4 22.36 -16.37 -8.06
CA MET A 4 21.13 -16.99 -8.54
C MET A 4 21.43 -17.82 -9.79
N ARG A 5 20.70 -18.92 -9.96
CA ARG A 5 20.76 -19.76 -11.16
C ARG A 5 19.62 -19.38 -12.11
N ARG A 6 19.95 -19.14 -13.37
CA ARG A 6 18.93 -18.98 -14.41
C ARG A 6 18.26 -20.33 -14.69
N ILE A 7 16.94 -20.34 -14.74
CA ILE A 7 16.17 -21.51 -15.17
C ILE A 7 16.27 -21.59 -16.71
N ASP A 8 16.68 -22.76 -17.21
CA ASP A 8 16.90 -22.98 -18.65
C ASP A 8 15.68 -22.57 -19.50
N TYR A 9 15.94 -21.89 -20.60
CA TYR A 9 14.95 -21.39 -21.56
C TYR A 9 13.95 -20.35 -21.00
N THR A 10 14.26 -19.73 -19.86
CA THR A 10 13.43 -18.66 -19.26
C THR A 10 14.30 -17.45 -18.91
N ASP A 11 13.66 -16.32 -18.56
CA ASP A 11 14.31 -15.15 -17.97
C ASP A 11 14.15 -15.12 -16.43
N ILE A 12 13.83 -16.26 -15.84
CA ILE A 12 13.65 -16.44 -14.40
C ILE A 12 14.98 -16.87 -13.77
N PHE A 13 15.33 -16.24 -12.65
CA PHE A 13 16.46 -16.59 -11.83
C PHE A 13 15.95 -17.10 -10.49
N GLU A 14 16.54 -18.18 -9.98
CA GLU A 14 16.17 -18.79 -8.70
C GLU A 14 17.37 -18.92 -7.77
N LEU A 15 17.09 -18.80 -6.48
CA LEU A 15 18.04 -19.10 -5.40
C LEU A 15 17.29 -19.74 -4.25
N PHE A 16 17.77 -20.89 -3.79
CA PHE A 16 17.30 -21.50 -2.55
C PHE A 16 18.32 -21.24 -1.43
N ILE A 17 17.87 -20.62 -0.34
CA ILE A 17 18.67 -20.40 0.87
C ILE A 17 17.98 -21.15 2.01
N PRO A 18 18.62 -22.18 2.60
CA PRO A 18 18.03 -22.92 3.72
C PRO A 18 18.06 -22.12 5.02
N GLY A 19 17.09 -22.36 5.89
CA GLY A 19 16.98 -21.75 7.21
C GLY A 19 15.81 -20.78 7.33
N ASP A 20 15.65 -20.22 8.52
CA ASP A 20 14.69 -19.13 8.76
C ASP A 20 15.31 -17.83 8.29
N LEU A 21 14.67 -17.19 7.35
CA LEU A 21 15.10 -15.91 6.76
C LEU A 21 14.16 -14.75 7.14
N ALA A 22 13.22 -14.95 8.06
CA ALA A 22 12.33 -13.90 8.50
C ALA A 22 13.13 -12.67 8.97
N ASN A 23 12.68 -11.49 8.56
CA ASN A 23 13.32 -10.19 8.82
C ASN A 23 14.74 -10.02 8.24
N THR A 24 15.15 -10.90 7.31
CA THR A 24 16.43 -10.75 6.63
C THR A 24 16.36 -9.60 5.61
N ARG A 25 17.36 -8.73 5.65
CA ARG A 25 17.53 -7.66 4.67
C ARG A 25 18.25 -8.19 3.45
N TYR A 26 17.78 -7.79 2.28
CA TYR A 26 18.40 -8.21 1.02
C TYR A 26 18.30 -7.14 -0.05
N LYS A 27 19.15 -7.28 -1.05
CA LYS A 27 19.10 -6.56 -2.33
C LYS A 27 19.47 -7.50 -3.45
N PHE A 28 19.04 -7.17 -4.63
CA PHE A 28 19.52 -7.83 -5.84
C PHE A 28 20.76 -7.10 -6.39
N GLU A 29 21.69 -7.89 -6.91
CA GLU A 29 22.83 -7.41 -7.67
C GLU A 29 22.70 -7.97 -9.08
N ALA A 30 22.59 -7.10 -10.09
CA ALA A 30 22.56 -7.45 -11.49
C ALA A 30 23.92 -7.13 -12.15
N LEU A 31 24.57 -8.15 -12.68
CA LEU A 31 25.76 -8.00 -13.52
C LEU A 31 25.32 -8.03 -14.98
N TYR A 32 25.48 -6.92 -15.68
CA TYR A 32 25.13 -6.80 -17.08
C TYR A 32 26.27 -7.28 -18.00
N ARG A 33 25.93 -7.55 -19.27
CA ARG A 33 26.90 -8.04 -20.30
C ARG A 33 28.03 -7.06 -20.62
N ASP A 34 27.78 -5.78 -20.40
CA ASP A 34 28.77 -4.70 -20.57
C ASP A 34 29.74 -4.54 -19.40
N GLY A 35 29.53 -5.36 -18.32
CA GLY A 35 30.34 -5.35 -17.11
C GLY A 35 29.82 -4.37 -16.05
N ASN A 36 28.76 -3.62 -16.31
CA ASN A 36 28.13 -2.78 -15.31
C ASN A 36 27.46 -3.63 -14.22
N VAL A 37 27.47 -3.12 -13.00
CA VAL A 37 26.81 -3.73 -11.83
C VAL A 37 25.78 -2.75 -11.29
N ASP A 38 24.56 -3.22 -11.09
CA ASP A 38 23.51 -2.48 -10.43
C ASP A 38 23.07 -3.21 -9.15
N ILE A 39 22.83 -2.46 -8.06
CA ILE A 39 22.37 -3.00 -6.78
C ILE A 39 21.08 -2.29 -6.41
N PHE A 40 20.00 -3.03 -6.37
CA PHE A 40 18.66 -2.47 -6.16
C PHE A 40 17.84 -3.31 -5.17
N ALA A 41 16.86 -2.66 -4.57
CA ALA A 41 15.85 -3.32 -3.74
C ALA A 41 14.90 -4.14 -4.61
N ASP A 42 14.29 -5.16 -4.05
CA ASP A 42 13.26 -5.95 -4.71
C ASP A 42 12.01 -5.09 -4.97
N PRO A 43 11.60 -4.85 -6.20
CA PRO A 43 10.41 -4.04 -6.51
C PRO A 43 9.09 -4.69 -6.06
N TYR A 44 9.10 -6.00 -5.78
CA TYR A 44 7.95 -6.75 -5.26
C TYR A 44 8.01 -6.98 -3.74
N ALA A 45 9.00 -6.40 -3.05
CA ALA A 45 9.08 -6.52 -1.61
C ALA A 45 7.86 -5.89 -0.94
N VAL A 46 7.38 -6.56 0.11
CA VAL A 46 6.25 -6.10 0.93
C VAL A 46 6.68 -5.31 2.16
N ALA A 47 7.99 -5.21 2.39
CA ALA A 47 8.58 -4.42 3.47
C ALA A 47 9.99 -3.93 3.12
N TYR A 48 10.34 -2.75 3.62
CA TYR A 48 11.64 -2.11 3.41
C TYR A 48 12.23 -1.61 4.73
N GLU A 49 13.54 -1.36 4.71
CA GLU A 49 14.21 -0.61 5.79
C GLU A 49 13.68 0.83 5.84
N VAL A 50 13.61 1.35 7.05
CA VAL A 50 13.33 2.79 7.25
C VAL A 50 14.49 3.61 6.70
N ALA A 51 14.18 4.66 5.95
CA ALA A 51 15.17 5.59 5.42
C ALA A 51 16.11 6.12 6.54
N PRO A 52 17.42 6.26 6.29
CA PRO A 52 18.13 6.21 5.01
C PRO A 52 18.46 4.78 4.51
N GLY A 53 18.04 3.73 5.23
CA GLY A 53 18.10 2.36 4.74
C GLY A 53 17.21 2.22 3.50
N ASN A 54 17.56 1.28 2.60
CA ASN A 54 16.81 1.06 1.37
C ASN A 54 16.90 -0.40 0.90
N ALA A 55 17.13 -1.33 1.82
CA ALA A 55 17.05 -2.74 1.51
C ALA A 55 15.61 -3.24 1.67
N SER A 56 15.26 -4.24 0.90
CA SER A 56 14.05 -5.03 1.09
C SER A 56 14.18 -5.92 2.32
N ILE A 57 13.07 -6.22 2.96
CA ILE A 57 13.00 -7.11 4.13
C ILE A 57 12.09 -8.29 3.80
N LEU A 58 12.61 -9.51 4.00
CA LEU A 58 11.77 -10.71 3.94
C LEU A 58 10.82 -10.71 5.13
N THR A 59 9.53 -10.56 4.85
CA THR A 59 8.49 -10.44 5.86
C THR A 59 7.30 -11.33 5.48
N GLU A 60 6.73 -11.99 6.48
CA GLU A 60 5.46 -12.68 6.35
C GLU A 60 4.33 -11.73 6.75
N LEU A 61 3.25 -11.70 5.95
CA LEU A 61 2.09 -10.86 6.20
C LEU A 61 1.03 -11.68 6.93
N GLU A 62 1.28 -12.00 8.20
CA GLU A 62 0.32 -12.70 9.04
C GLU A 62 -0.49 -11.70 9.85
N TYR A 63 -1.78 -11.53 9.50
CA TYR A 63 -2.73 -10.70 10.23
C TYR A 63 -4.11 -11.36 10.32
N SER A 64 -4.72 -11.31 11.50
CA SER A 64 -6.07 -11.83 11.72
C SER A 64 -7.08 -10.68 11.69
N TRP A 65 -7.74 -10.49 10.56
CA TRP A 65 -8.73 -9.45 10.35
C TRP A 65 -9.99 -9.64 11.21
N ASN A 66 -10.48 -8.53 11.78
CA ASN A 66 -11.73 -8.50 12.56
C ASN A 66 -12.85 -7.74 11.84
N ASP A 67 -12.62 -7.30 10.62
CA ASP A 67 -13.50 -6.42 9.84
C ASP A 67 -14.57 -7.14 9.01
N SER A 68 -14.74 -8.45 9.15
CA SER A 68 -15.64 -9.25 8.31
C SER A 68 -17.10 -8.75 8.29
N ALA A 69 -17.57 -8.12 9.36
CA ALA A 69 -18.90 -7.51 9.43
C ALA A 69 -18.96 -6.21 8.59
N TYR A 70 -17.90 -5.43 8.58
CA TYR A 70 -17.73 -4.25 7.73
C TYR A 70 -17.65 -4.65 6.27
N MET A 71 -16.77 -5.58 5.91
CA MET A 71 -16.54 -6.04 4.54
C MET A 71 -17.79 -6.58 3.85
N LYS A 72 -18.69 -7.25 4.58
CA LYS A 72 -20.01 -7.69 4.05
C LYS A 72 -20.91 -6.53 3.61
N ASN A 73 -20.69 -5.34 4.16
CA ASN A 73 -21.50 -4.14 3.92
C ASN A 73 -20.69 -3.02 3.27
N ARG A 74 -19.47 -3.31 2.82
CA ARG A 74 -18.58 -2.36 2.17
C ARG A 74 -19.30 -1.64 1.03
N ASN A 75 -19.20 -0.32 0.99
CA ASN A 75 -19.75 0.56 -0.05
C ASN A 75 -21.26 0.40 -0.36
N LYS A 76 -22.04 -0.22 0.55
CA LYS A 76 -23.49 -0.33 0.43
C LYS A 76 -24.24 0.87 1.05
N ALA A 77 -23.54 1.72 1.79
CA ALA A 77 -24.16 2.90 2.39
C ALA A 77 -24.47 3.96 1.32
N ALA A 78 -25.58 4.67 1.51
CA ALA A 78 -25.93 5.80 0.66
C ALA A 78 -24.99 6.99 0.96
N GLY A 79 -24.29 7.46 -0.07
CA GLY A 79 -23.45 8.65 -0.03
C GLY A 79 -22.03 8.39 0.50
N VAL A 80 -21.06 8.86 -0.26
CA VAL A 80 -19.63 8.81 0.05
C VAL A 80 -19.20 10.23 0.43
N ASN A 81 -18.65 10.39 1.64
CA ASN A 81 -18.08 11.65 2.12
C ASN A 81 -16.64 11.41 2.54
N ILE A 82 -15.69 11.90 1.75
CA ILE A 82 -14.27 11.58 1.82
C ILE A 82 -13.51 12.71 2.49
N TYR A 83 -12.66 12.35 3.45
CA TYR A 83 -11.63 13.20 4.01
C TYR A 83 -10.27 12.81 3.41
N GLU A 84 -9.70 13.69 2.58
CA GLU A 84 -8.35 13.48 2.05
C GLU A 84 -7.30 13.91 3.08
N VAL A 85 -6.26 13.10 3.25
CA VAL A 85 -5.25 13.31 4.26
C VAL A 85 -3.84 12.96 3.80
N HIS A 86 -2.90 13.85 4.13
CA HIS A 86 -1.46 13.58 4.10
C HIS A 86 -1.02 13.22 5.52
N MET A 87 -0.81 11.93 5.77
CA MET A 87 -0.52 11.41 7.10
C MET A 87 0.65 12.12 7.80
N PRO A 88 1.79 12.41 7.13
CA PRO A 88 2.94 13.05 7.76
C PRO A 88 2.70 14.45 8.35
N THR A 89 1.72 15.18 7.83
CA THR A 89 1.43 16.57 8.24
C THR A 89 0.12 16.72 9.00
N TRP A 90 -0.56 15.61 9.27
CA TRP A 90 -1.85 15.64 9.95
C TRP A 90 -1.69 15.62 11.48
N GLY A 91 -2.46 16.49 12.15
CA GLY A 91 -2.57 16.51 13.61
C GLY A 91 -1.34 17.13 14.31
N ASN A 92 -1.27 16.87 15.60
CA ASN A 92 -0.11 17.24 16.42
C ASN A 92 0.91 16.11 16.36
N VAL A 93 1.89 16.26 15.50
CA VAL A 93 3.00 15.32 15.42
C VAL A 93 3.82 15.42 16.71
N PRO A 94 4.12 14.30 17.41
CA PRO A 94 4.98 14.31 18.59
C PRO A 94 6.35 14.97 18.32
N ASP A 95 7.03 15.46 19.35
CA ASP A 95 8.34 16.14 19.23
C ASP A 95 9.44 15.22 18.61
N ASP A 96 9.26 13.90 18.63
CA ASP A 96 10.10 12.91 17.96
C ASP A 96 9.76 12.68 16.47
N GLY A 97 8.74 13.37 15.97
CA GLY A 97 8.55 13.66 14.58
C GLY A 97 7.58 12.80 13.80
N LYS A 98 6.96 11.70 14.30
CA LYS A 98 6.03 10.89 13.47
C LYS A 98 5.02 10.11 14.31
N LEU A 99 3.74 10.18 13.94
CA LEU A 99 2.74 9.23 14.43
C LEU A 99 2.93 7.87 13.79
N THR A 100 2.85 6.80 14.58
CA THR A 100 2.76 5.44 14.05
C THR A 100 1.40 5.21 13.38
N TYR A 101 1.29 4.17 12.54
CA TYR A 101 0.01 3.77 11.97
C TYR A 101 -1.09 3.59 13.04
N ALA A 102 -0.75 2.97 14.16
CA ALA A 102 -1.68 2.73 15.25
C ALA A 102 -2.15 4.02 15.95
N GLU A 103 -1.27 4.97 16.19
CA GLU A 103 -1.59 6.27 16.81
C GLU A 103 -2.42 7.11 15.86
N PHE A 104 -1.98 7.25 14.61
CA PHE A 104 -2.69 7.96 13.59
C PHE A 104 -4.12 7.41 13.41
N GLY A 105 -4.27 6.08 13.25
CA GLY A 105 -5.56 5.45 13.05
C GLY A 105 -6.56 5.74 14.17
N ARG A 106 -6.11 5.78 15.44
CA ARG A 106 -6.97 6.12 16.58
C ARG A 106 -7.43 7.58 16.57
N GLU A 107 -6.51 8.48 16.28
CA GLU A 107 -6.81 9.92 16.29
C GLU A 107 -7.68 10.33 15.11
N ILE A 108 -7.32 9.92 13.90
CA ILE A 108 -8.06 10.26 12.68
C ILE A 108 -9.48 9.69 12.70
N ALA A 109 -9.66 8.46 13.21
CA ALA A 109 -10.99 7.86 13.34
C ALA A 109 -11.95 8.72 14.14
N THR A 110 -11.48 9.29 15.25
CA THR A 110 -12.26 10.19 16.09
C THR A 110 -12.59 11.49 15.34
N TYR A 111 -11.60 12.08 14.68
CA TYR A 111 -11.77 13.32 13.95
C TYR A 111 -12.79 13.18 12.81
N VAL A 112 -12.61 12.23 11.90
CA VAL A 112 -13.47 12.10 10.71
C VAL A 112 -14.90 11.73 11.07
N LYS A 113 -15.12 10.93 12.12
CA LYS A 113 -16.47 10.64 12.62
C LYS A 113 -17.16 11.88 13.17
N ASN A 114 -16.47 12.69 13.96
CA ASN A 114 -17.01 13.93 14.52
C ASN A 114 -17.34 14.96 13.44
N MET A 115 -16.57 14.96 12.33
CA MET A 115 -16.79 15.85 11.17
C MET A 115 -17.82 15.30 10.16
N GLY A 116 -18.32 14.08 10.36
CA GLY A 116 -19.36 13.48 9.52
C GLY A 116 -18.83 12.81 8.24
N TYR A 117 -17.52 12.58 8.14
CA TYR A 117 -16.95 11.79 7.04
C TYR A 117 -17.12 10.29 7.30
N ASN A 118 -17.21 9.52 6.21
CA ASN A 118 -17.31 8.06 6.27
C ASN A 118 -16.19 7.35 5.50
N TYR A 119 -15.33 8.10 4.80
CA TYR A 119 -14.12 7.60 4.15
C TYR A 119 -12.92 8.49 4.46
N ILE A 120 -11.74 7.87 4.46
CA ILE A 120 -10.46 8.55 4.44
C ILE A 120 -9.77 8.20 3.13
N GLN A 121 -9.31 9.21 2.40
CA GLN A 121 -8.42 9.02 1.27
C GLN A 121 -7.01 9.40 1.68
N PHE A 122 -6.12 8.42 1.73
CA PHE A 122 -4.71 8.69 1.96
C PHE A 122 -4.03 9.15 0.67
N MET A 123 -3.27 10.24 0.75
CA MET A 123 -2.18 10.47 -0.19
C MET A 123 -1.23 9.27 -0.12
N PRO A 124 -0.40 8.99 -1.16
CA PRO A 124 0.29 7.70 -1.27
C PRO A 124 1.02 7.29 0.01
N LEU A 125 0.70 6.09 0.51
CA LEU A 125 1.38 5.44 1.64
C LEU A 125 2.15 4.18 1.20
N MET A 126 2.35 3.99 -0.10
CA MET A 126 3.34 3.05 -0.61
C MET A 126 4.74 3.50 -0.20
N GLU A 127 5.74 2.60 -0.17
CA GLU A 127 7.11 3.00 0.16
C GLU A 127 7.65 4.00 -0.86
N TYR A 128 8.17 5.12 -0.39
CA TYR A 128 8.66 6.22 -1.21
C TYR A 128 10.07 6.65 -0.81
N GLY A 129 10.81 7.25 -1.77
CA GLY A 129 12.23 7.59 -1.60
C GLY A 129 12.45 8.85 -0.78
N ASP A 130 11.72 9.91 -1.08
CA ASP A 130 11.95 11.25 -0.53
C ASP A 130 10.69 11.82 0.16
N ASP A 131 10.86 12.39 1.35
CA ASP A 131 9.76 12.98 2.12
C ASP A 131 9.20 14.26 1.47
N SER A 132 9.95 14.93 0.58
CA SER A 132 9.49 16.13 -0.12
C SER A 132 8.47 15.85 -1.22
N GLY A 133 8.41 14.61 -1.72
CA GLY A 133 7.51 14.18 -2.80
C GLY A 133 6.08 13.85 -2.37
N TRP A 134 5.70 14.04 -1.11
CA TRP A 134 4.35 13.79 -0.58
C TRP A 134 3.87 12.34 -0.74
N GLY A 135 4.81 11.39 -0.88
CA GLY A 135 4.56 9.98 -1.13
C GLY A 135 4.46 9.59 -2.60
N TYR A 136 4.52 10.55 -3.54
CA TYR A 136 4.43 10.25 -4.98
C TYR A 136 5.73 9.74 -5.61
N ASP A 137 6.86 9.82 -4.91
CA ASP A 137 8.14 9.22 -5.33
C ASP A 137 8.21 7.75 -4.89
N THR A 138 7.32 6.93 -5.43
CA THR A 138 7.15 5.53 -5.07
C THR A 138 8.37 4.69 -5.48
N VAL A 139 8.97 3.99 -4.52
CA VAL A 139 10.10 3.07 -4.73
C VAL A 139 9.73 1.61 -4.45
N GLY A 140 8.66 1.35 -3.69
CA GLY A 140 8.17 0.02 -3.37
C GLY A 140 6.65 -0.04 -3.47
N MET A 141 6.13 -0.44 -4.63
CA MET A 141 4.70 -0.42 -4.92
C MET A 141 3.86 -1.40 -4.11
N PHE A 142 4.46 -2.46 -3.57
CA PHE A 142 3.76 -3.51 -2.82
C PHE A 142 3.89 -3.37 -1.30
N ALA A 143 4.60 -2.38 -0.81
CA ALA A 143 4.85 -2.17 0.61
C ALA A 143 4.23 -0.86 1.12
N PRO A 144 3.54 -0.87 2.27
CA PRO A 144 3.29 0.35 3.00
C PRO A 144 4.60 0.97 3.45
N THR A 145 4.66 2.31 3.49
CA THR A 145 5.90 2.98 3.88
C THR A 145 6.35 2.58 5.29
N SER A 146 7.60 2.19 5.39
CA SER A 146 8.24 1.76 6.64
C SER A 146 8.35 2.86 7.70
N ARG A 147 8.07 4.10 7.34
CA ARG A 147 8.23 5.30 8.19
C ARG A 147 7.34 5.32 9.41
N TYR A 148 6.19 4.64 9.36
CA TYR A 148 5.14 4.69 10.38
C TYR A 148 4.86 3.35 11.05
N GLY A 149 5.60 2.31 10.67
CA GLY A 149 5.47 0.96 11.20
C GLY A 149 5.64 -0.12 10.14
N THR A 150 5.25 -1.33 10.50
CA THR A 150 5.30 -2.51 9.65
C THR A 150 4.06 -2.62 8.75
N PRO A 151 4.06 -3.48 7.72
CA PRO A 151 2.84 -3.80 6.97
C PRO A 151 1.70 -4.32 7.83
N VAL A 152 2.01 -5.07 8.89
CA VAL A 152 1.02 -5.57 9.85
C VAL A 152 0.42 -4.44 10.68
N ASP A 153 1.21 -3.41 11.02
CA ASP A 153 0.70 -2.21 11.69
C ASP A 153 -0.24 -1.41 10.78
N PHE A 154 0.04 -1.38 9.48
CA PHE A 154 -0.86 -0.77 8.50
C PHE A 154 -2.19 -1.56 8.41
N MET A 155 -2.14 -2.91 8.36
CA MET A 155 -3.35 -3.74 8.41
C MET A 155 -4.17 -3.47 9.68
N ALA A 156 -3.51 -3.36 10.83
CA ALA A 156 -4.17 -3.06 12.10
C ALA A 156 -4.82 -1.67 12.11
N MET A 157 -4.22 -0.68 11.44
CA MET A 157 -4.81 0.64 11.26
C MET A 157 -6.10 0.55 10.42
N VAL A 158 -6.06 -0.15 9.29
CA VAL A 158 -7.24 -0.32 8.41
C VAL A 158 -8.36 -1.05 9.15
N ASP A 159 -8.06 -2.17 9.82
CA ASP A 159 -9.02 -2.94 10.63
C ASP A 159 -9.67 -2.06 11.72
N HIS A 160 -8.86 -1.21 12.37
CA HIS A 160 -9.39 -0.26 13.35
C HIS A 160 -10.36 0.75 12.70
N LEU A 161 -10.03 1.32 11.54
CA LEU A 161 -10.89 2.25 10.81
C LEU A 161 -12.20 1.58 10.40
N HIS A 162 -12.16 0.36 9.88
CA HIS A 162 -13.32 -0.47 9.57
C HIS A 162 -14.19 -0.72 10.79
N SER A 163 -13.60 -0.96 11.98
CA SER A 163 -14.34 -1.13 13.24
C SER A 163 -15.15 0.11 13.62
N LYS A 164 -14.76 1.29 13.10
CA LYS A 164 -15.49 2.56 13.28
C LYS A 164 -16.44 2.88 12.12
N GLY A 165 -16.57 1.98 11.15
CA GLY A 165 -17.37 2.20 9.94
C GLY A 165 -16.78 3.30 9.04
N ILE A 166 -15.45 3.34 8.92
CA ILE A 166 -14.72 4.29 8.08
C ILE A 166 -14.03 3.50 6.99
N GLY A 167 -14.34 3.82 5.73
CA GLY A 167 -13.68 3.23 4.57
C GLY A 167 -12.31 3.85 4.30
N VAL A 168 -11.43 3.08 3.69
CA VAL A 168 -10.05 3.45 3.38
C VAL A 168 -9.80 3.46 1.89
N ILE A 169 -9.44 4.61 1.37
CA ILE A 169 -9.08 4.83 -0.03
C ILE A 169 -7.59 5.19 -0.09
N MET A 170 -6.88 4.67 -1.07
CA MET A 170 -5.49 5.03 -1.34
C MET A 170 -5.36 5.76 -2.66
N ASP A 171 -4.60 6.85 -2.67
CA ASP A 171 -4.15 7.49 -3.90
C ASP A 171 -3.01 6.66 -4.51
N MET A 172 -3.24 6.12 -5.70
CA MET A 172 -2.32 5.22 -6.40
C MET A 172 -2.03 5.68 -7.84
N VAL A 173 -1.99 6.99 -8.06
CA VAL A 173 -1.80 7.58 -9.41
C VAL A 173 -0.48 7.22 -10.08
N THR A 174 0.53 6.83 -9.32
CA THR A 174 1.83 6.39 -9.85
C THR A 174 1.84 4.93 -10.29
N VAL A 175 0.85 4.14 -9.88
CA VAL A 175 0.75 2.71 -10.20
C VAL A 175 0.17 2.52 -11.60
N LYS A 176 0.79 1.60 -12.36
CA LYS A 176 0.35 1.19 -13.71
C LYS A 176 0.13 -0.32 -13.81
N ASP A 177 0.23 -1.02 -12.71
CA ASP A 177 0.16 -2.47 -12.61
C ASP A 177 -1.14 -2.90 -11.93
N ILE A 178 -1.98 -3.65 -12.65
CA ILE A 178 -3.28 -4.15 -12.17
C ILE A 178 -3.11 -5.15 -11.03
N ASP A 179 -2.04 -5.95 -11.06
CA ASP A 179 -1.76 -6.91 -9.99
C ASP A 179 -1.41 -6.17 -8.70
N CYS A 180 -0.71 -5.04 -8.79
CA CYS A 180 -0.45 -4.17 -7.66
C CYS A 180 -1.74 -3.58 -7.08
N LEU A 181 -2.66 -3.07 -7.91
CA LEU A 181 -3.95 -2.56 -7.46
C LEU A 181 -4.76 -3.63 -6.75
N SER A 182 -4.85 -4.83 -7.35
CA SER A 182 -5.55 -5.99 -6.78
C SER A 182 -4.92 -6.43 -5.45
N TYR A 183 -3.59 -6.44 -5.39
CA TYR A 183 -2.85 -6.78 -4.17
C TYR A 183 -3.21 -5.87 -2.99
N TRP A 184 -3.29 -4.56 -3.20
CA TRP A 184 -3.64 -3.62 -2.14
C TRP A 184 -5.08 -3.79 -1.66
N ILE A 185 -6.01 -4.04 -2.57
CA ILE A 185 -7.42 -4.30 -2.22
C ILE A 185 -7.55 -5.58 -1.40
N ASP A 186 -6.90 -6.66 -1.85
CA ASP A 186 -7.04 -7.98 -1.22
C ASP A 186 -6.25 -8.12 0.09
N THR A 187 -5.02 -7.57 0.11
CA THR A 187 -4.09 -7.74 1.23
C THR A 187 -4.37 -6.75 2.35
N TYR A 188 -4.69 -5.51 2.00
CA TYR A 188 -4.90 -4.44 2.98
C TYR A 188 -6.37 -4.02 3.12
N HIS A 189 -7.30 -4.75 2.49
CA HIS A 189 -8.74 -4.52 2.56
C HIS A 189 -9.16 -3.09 2.19
N LEU A 190 -8.46 -2.47 1.22
CA LEU A 190 -8.82 -1.12 0.78
C LEU A 190 -10.24 -1.09 0.19
N ASP A 191 -11.00 -0.06 0.54
CA ASP A 191 -12.36 0.19 0.04
C ASP A 191 -12.38 0.97 -1.27
N GLY A 192 -11.27 1.57 -1.61
CA GLY A 192 -11.13 2.29 -2.86
C GLY A 192 -9.68 2.62 -3.22
N ILE A 193 -9.51 2.90 -4.50
CA ILE A 193 -8.26 3.37 -5.09
C ILE A 193 -8.54 4.57 -6.02
N ARG A 194 -7.71 5.60 -5.91
CA ARG A 194 -7.72 6.74 -6.82
C ARG A 194 -6.62 6.55 -7.85
N ILE A 195 -6.98 6.63 -9.12
CA ILE A 195 -6.09 6.48 -10.28
C ILE A 195 -6.36 7.66 -11.19
N GLU A 196 -5.36 8.21 -11.88
CA GLU A 196 -5.56 9.31 -12.86
C GLU A 196 -5.60 8.83 -14.31
N ASP A 197 -5.50 7.53 -14.55
CA ASP A 197 -5.44 6.91 -15.87
C ASP A 197 -6.76 6.21 -16.20
N GLU A 198 -7.57 6.81 -17.09
CA GLU A 198 -8.87 6.26 -17.52
C GLU A 198 -8.74 4.89 -18.20
N GLU A 199 -7.66 4.67 -18.95
CA GLU A 199 -7.44 3.41 -19.63
C GLU A 199 -7.15 2.31 -18.62
N LEU A 200 -6.32 2.59 -17.62
CA LEU A 200 -6.03 1.67 -16.53
C LEU A 200 -7.29 1.33 -15.71
N VAL A 201 -8.15 2.32 -15.41
CA VAL A 201 -9.43 2.07 -14.72
C VAL A 201 -10.31 1.13 -15.53
N ARG A 202 -10.42 1.37 -16.84
CA ARG A 202 -11.23 0.54 -17.74
C ARG A 202 -10.66 -0.88 -17.86
N GLU A 203 -9.33 -0.99 -17.98
CA GLU A 203 -8.64 -2.27 -18.06
C GLU A 203 -8.80 -3.06 -16.74
N PHE A 204 -8.60 -2.40 -15.60
CA PHE A 204 -8.81 -2.99 -14.28
C PHE A 204 -10.24 -3.56 -14.17
N ARG A 205 -11.27 -2.77 -14.50
CA ARG A 205 -12.68 -3.23 -14.46
C ARG A 205 -12.94 -4.40 -15.43
N ASN A 206 -12.37 -4.37 -16.63
CA ASN A 206 -12.53 -5.45 -17.62
C ASN A 206 -11.88 -6.76 -17.15
N ILE A 207 -10.69 -6.71 -16.56
CA ILE A 207 -9.97 -7.89 -16.11
C ILE A 207 -10.58 -8.46 -14.83
N THR A 208 -10.94 -7.61 -13.88
CA THR A 208 -11.44 -8.05 -12.58
C THR A 208 -12.93 -8.37 -12.56
N GLY A 209 -13.71 -7.86 -13.54
CA GLY A 209 -15.16 -8.08 -13.62
C GLY A 209 -15.84 -7.66 -12.32
N ASP A 210 -16.71 -8.54 -11.82
CA ASP A 210 -17.48 -8.30 -10.59
C ASP A 210 -16.69 -8.51 -9.28
N ARG A 211 -15.43 -8.96 -9.34
CA ARG A 211 -14.63 -9.28 -8.15
C ARG A 211 -14.53 -8.08 -7.20
N TYR A 212 -14.40 -6.88 -7.74
CA TYR A 212 -14.29 -5.63 -6.98
C TYR A 212 -15.43 -4.65 -7.28
N ALA A 213 -16.64 -5.19 -7.54
CA ALA A 213 -17.80 -4.35 -7.81
C ALA A 213 -18.17 -3.43 -6.63
N ASP A 214 -17.78 -3.81 -5.43
CA ASP A 214 -17.95 -3.05 -4.19
C ASP A 214 -16.75 -2.18 -3.81
N VAL A 215 -15.73 -2.07 -4.67
CA VAL A 215 -14.56 -1.19 -4.47
C VAL A 215 -14.71 0.09 -5.28
N LEU A 216 -14.47 1.23 -4.62
CA LEU A 216 -14.46 2.54 -5.28
C LEU A 216 -13.19 2.68 -6.13
N VAL A 217 -13.34 2.79 -7.44
CA VAL A 217 -12.22 3.02 -8.35
C VAL A 217 -12.53 4.24 -9.20
N GLY A 218 -11.73 5.31 -9.07
CA GLY A 218 -12.03 6.57 -9.72
C GLY A 218 -10.82 7.43 -10.08
N LEU A 219 -11.04 8.33 -11.04
CA LEU A 219 -10.07 9.33 -11.52
C LEU A 219 -9.96 10.55 -10.61
N GLY A 220 -10.84 10.65 -9.69
CA GLY A 220 -11.08 11.76 -8.78
C GLY A 220 -12.55 11.78 -8.45
N TRP A 221 -12.88 12.28 -7.28
CA TRP A 221 -14.24 12.22 -6.75
C TRP A 221 -15.04 13.46 -7.20
N ASN A 222 -14.99 13.78 -8.49
CA ASN A 222 -15.89 14.75 -9.06
C ASN A 222 -17.31 14.16 -9.08
N ASN A 223 -18.31 14.91 -8.67
CA ASN A 223 -19.72 14.59 -8.44
C ASN A 223 -20.47 13.78 -9.52
N GLU A 224 -19.81 13.09 -10.38
CA GLU A 224 -20.38 12.15 -11.31
C GLU A 224 -20.28 10.76 -10.67
N ALA A 225 -21.39 10.35 -10.06
CA ALA A 225 -21.57 8.99 -9.62
C ALA A 225 -21.33 8.03 -10.79
N VAL A 226 -20.32 7.17 -10.65
CA VAL A 226 -20.09 6.06 -11.56
C VAL A 226 -20.99 4.90 -11.14
#